data_5e8d145d03a3709a7954a16fb10a69c3
#
_entry.id   5e8d145d03a3709a7954a16fb10a69c3
#
_cell.length_a   1.000
_cell.length_b   1.000
_cell.length_c   1.000
_cell.angle_alpha   90.00
_cell.angle_beta   90.00
_cell.angle_gamma   90.00
#
_symmetry.space_group_name_H-M   'P 1'
#
loop_
_entity.id
_entity.type
_entity.pdbx_description
1 polymer ?
#
loop_
_entity_poly.entity_id
_entity_poly.type
_entity_poly.pdbx_seq_one_letter_code
_entity_poly.pdbx_strand_id
1 'polypeptide(L)'
;DLSIKDINPDIYVGACHKWMLSPKGASFLYANKSTQRILKPLVISWGWESEIPGESPFLDHHQWQGTNDISPYLIIPSVIEFLLEHKWEKVSADCKKTNLESREKLLELFDEKILCENPSDWLGQMSSIVIPNCNLSDLYNYLKSKNIEVPIVEWNNMKILRISIQAYNDKLDIIRLIKYLNIFFN
;
A
#
# COMPACT_ATOMS: atom_id res chain seq x y z
N ASP A 1 -5.07 9.61 11.19
CA ASP A 1 -4.28 10.38 10.22
C ASP A 1 -2.80 10.28 10.56
N LEU A 2 -1.95 10.16 9.53
CA LEU A 2 -0.51 10.09 9.70
C LEU A 2 0.04 11.53 9.61
N SER A 3 0.60 12.02 10.73
CA SER A 3 1.20 13.35 10.79
C SER A 3 2.72 13.22 10.76
N ILE A 4 3.34 13.75 9.72
CA ILE A 4 4.82 13.81 9.61
C ILE A 4 5.43 14.59 10.78
N LYS A 5 4.72 15.63 11.25
CA LYS A 5 5.18 16.44 12.39
C LYS A 5 5.20 15.64 13.68
N ASP A 6 4.19 14.79 13.92
CA ASP A 6 4.09 14.01 15.16
C ASP A 6 5.01 12.80 15.15
N ILE A 7 5.16 12.15 13.97
CA ILE A 7 6.08 11.03 13.80
C ILE A 7 7.54 11.49 13.81
N ASN A 8 7.80 12.69 13.29
CA ASN A 8 9.14 13.29 13.16
C ASN A 8 10.18 12.32 12.54
N PRO A 9 9.89 11.72 11.38
CA PRO A 9 10.79 10.75 10.78
C PRO A 9 12.03 11.41 10.21
N ASP A 10 13.15 10.68 10.18
CA ASP A 10 14.35 11.13 9.44
C ASP A 10 14.10 11.12 7.94
N ILE A 11 13.46 10.05 7.44
CA ILE A 11 13.06 9.88 6.04
C ILE A 11 11.65 9.30 6.00
N TYR A 12 10.82 9.81 5.10
CA TYR A 12 9.53 9.23 4.77
C TYR A 12 9.34 9.20 3.25
N VAL A 13 9.00 8.04 2.72
CA VAL A 13 8.78 7.84 1.29
C VAL A 13 7.42 7.21 1.03
N GLY A 14 6.83 7.53 -0.10
CA GLY A 14 5.55 6.97 -0.49
C GLY A 14 5.34 6.94 -1.99
N ALA A 15 4.64 5.91 -2.45
CA ALA A 15 4.20 5.78 -3.83
C ALA A 15 2.76 6.27 -3.96
N CYS A 16 2.53 7.25 -4.83
CA CYS A 16 1.22 7.89 -4.98
C CYS A 16 0.19 7.00 -5.71
N HIS A 17 0.65 6.00 -6.46
CA HIS A 17 -0.23 5.13 -7.27
C HIS A 17 -0.92 3.98 -6.52
N LYS A 18 -0.84 3.95 -5.19
CA LYS A 18 -1.52 2.93 -4.36
C LYS A 18 -2.76 3.55 -3.70
N TRP A 19 -2.70 3.79 -2.41
CA TRP A 19 -3.82 4.29 -1.61
C TRP A 19 -4.22 5.73 -1.92
N MET A 20 -3.33 6.50 -2.54
CA MET A 20 -3.62 7.86 -3.01
C MET A 20 -4.31 7.89 -4.38
N LEU A 21 -4.44 6.74 -5.09
CA LEU A 21 -5.15 6.59 -6.37
C LEU A 21 -4.55 7.34 -7.56
N SER A 22 -3.32 7.79 -7.48
CA SER A 22 -2.63 8.43 -8.61
C SER A 22 -2.27 7.41 -9.71
N PRO A 23 -2.11 7.83 -10.96
CA PRO A 23 -1.40 7.06 -11.98
C PRO A 23 -0.02 6.62 -11.51
N LYS A 24 0.49 5.51 -12.08
CA LYS A 24 1.84 5.02 -11.78
C LYS A 24 2.90 6.01 -12.24
N GLY A 25 3.99 6.13 -11.48
CA GLY A 25 5.17 6.91 -11.83
C GLY A 25 5.54 7.99 -10.81
N ALA A 26 4.58 8.52 -10.05
CA ALA A 26 4.87 9.50 -9.01
C ALA A 26 5.12 8.86 -7.65
N SER A 27 6.14 9.37 -6.95
CA SER A 27 6.44 9.08 -5.55
C SER A 27 6.98 10.34 -4.88
N PHE A 28 7.02 10.35 -3.56
CA PHE A 28 7.61 11.45 -2.80
C PHE A 28 8.69 10.95 -1.85
N LEU A 29 9.63 11.83 -1.58
CA LEU A 29 10.68 11.68 -0.58
C LEU A 29 10.64 12.89 0.36
N TYR A 30 10.36 12.63 1.63
CA TYR A 30 10.59 13.59 2.70
C TYR A 30 11.87 13.21 3.43
N ALA A 31 12.66 14.21 3.79
CA ALA A 31 13.79 14.07 4.71
C ALA A 31 13.84 15.29 5.64
N ASN A 32 14.13 15.08 6.92
CA ASN A 32 14.33 16.19 7.84
C ASN A 32 15.61 16.98 7.50
N LYS A 33 15.76 18.18 8.06
CA LYS A 33 16.87 19.09 7.71
C LYS A 33 18.27 18.52 7.97
N SER A 34 18.44 17.69 8.99
CA SER A 34 19.73 17.02 9.27
C SER A 34 20.04 15.97 8.22
N THR A 35 19.05 15.16 7.87
CA THR A 35 19.18 14.07 6.90
C THR A 35 19.38 14.60 5.47
N GLN A 36 18.73 15.72 5.10
CA GLN A 36 18.93 16.35 3.79
C GLN A 36 20.42 16.67 3.50
N ARG A 37 21.20 16.96 4.55
CA ARG A 37 22.62 17.32 4.40
C ARG A 37 23.52 16.13 4.06
N ILE A 38 23.11 14.94 4.38
CA ILE A 38 23.90 13.71 4.19
C ILE A 38 23.38 12.83 3.05
N LEU A 39 22.13 13.08 2.59
CA LEU A 39 21.57 12.33 1.47
C LEU A 39 22.24 12.77 0.17
N LYS A 40 22.64 11.77 -0.61
CA LYS A 40 23.15 11.96 -1.97
C LYS A 40 22.22 11.30 -2.96
N PRO A 41 22.00 11.89 -4.15
CA PRO A 41 21.17 11.28 -5.17
C PRO A 41 21.86 10.04 -5.76
N LEU A 42 21.06 9.01 -6.05
CA LEU A 42 21.57 7.85 -6.82
C LEU A 42 21.80 8.19 -8.29
N VAL A 43 21.03 9.13 -8.82
CA VAL A 43 21.14 9.59 -10.20
C VAL A 43 21.69 11.00 -10.17
N ILE A 44 22.90 11.16 -10.68
CA ILE A 44 23.53 12.49 -10.87
C ILE A 44 22.94 13.10 -12.14
N SER A 45 22.39 14.31 -12.00
CA SER A 45 21.76 15.04 -13.09
C SER A 45 22.03 16.56 -12.98
N TRP A 46 21.29 17.37 -13.67
CA TRP A 46 21.50 18.82 -13.83
C TRP A 46 21.57 19.62 -12.52
N GLY A 47 20.93 19.14 -11.47
CA GLY A 47 20.98 19.81 -10.16
C GLY A 47 22.27 19.55 -9.36
N TRP A 48 23.09 18.58 -9.79
CA TRP A 48 24.35 18.28 -9.12
C TRP A 48 25.43 19.31 -9.47
N GLU A 49 25.93 20.01 -8.47
CA GLU A 49 26.96 21.07 -8.67
C GLU A 49 26.57 22.09 -9.76
N SER A 50 25.27 22.46 -9.77
CA SER A 50 24.72 23.38 -10.76
C SER A 50 25.38 24.77 -10.69
N GLU A 51 25.67 25.36 -11.85
CA GLU A 51 26.13 26.75 -11.95
C GLU A 51 25.03 27.76 -11.55
N ILE A 52 23.76 27.33 -11.60
CA ILE A 52 22.57 28.09 -11.22
C ILE A 52 21.81 27.30 -10.15
N PRO A 53 22.31 27.27 -8.90
CA PRO A 53 21.66 26.51 -7.85
C PRO A 53 20.32 27.13 -7.45
N GLY A 54 19.36 26.30 -7.11
CA GLY A 54 18.11 26.72 -6.51
C GLY A 54 18.25 27.04 -5.02
N GLU A 55 17.12 27.26 -4.36
CA GLU A 55 17.09 27.57 -2.92
C GLU A 55 17.48 26.39 -2.01
N SER A 56 17.37 25.16 -2.53
CA SER A 56 17.60 23.93 -1.76
C SER A 56 18.47 22.94 -2.53
N PRO A 57 19.72 22.72 -2.09
CA PRO A 57 20.56 21.67 -2.67
C PRO A 57 19.92 20.28 -2.65
N PHE A 58 19.13 19.98 -1.63
CA PHE A 58 18.39 18.72 -1.54
C PHE A 58 17.37 18.58 -2.68
N LEU A 59 16.61 19.63 -3.01
CA LEU A 59 15.68 19.61 -4.13
C LEU A 59 16.42 19.54 -5.46
N ASP A 60 17.47 20.35 -5.63
CA ASP A 60 18.29 20.37 -6.85
C ASP A 60 18.83 18.95 -7.16
N HIS A 61 19.32 18.27 -6.16
CA HIS A 61 19.91 16.94 -6.32
C HIS A 61 18.90 15.84 -6.58
N HIS A 62 17.67 15.95 -6.08
CA HIS A 62 16.70 14.83 -6.10
C HIS A 62 15.49 15.05 -6.99
N GLN A 63 15.13 16.30 -7.30
CA GLN A 63 13.91 16.62 -8.01
C GLN A 63 13.99 16.26 -9.51
N TRP A 64 15.15 16.45 -10.12
CA TRP A 64 15.37 16.19 -11.54
C TRP A 64 16.38 15.05 -11.78
N GLN A 65 15.91 13.94 -12.29
CA GLN A 65 16.73 12.75 -12.54
C GLN A 65 17.06 12.55 -14.04
N GLY A 66 16.83 13.59 -14.85
CA GLY A 66 16.96 13.54 -16.29
C GLY A 66 15.61 13.59 -17.01
N THR A 67 15.63 13.48 -18.33
CA THR A 67 14.42 13.52 -19.15
C THR A 67 13.56 12.31 -18.89
N ASN A 68 12.34 12.53 -18.41
CA ASN A 68 11.36 11.49 -18.14
C ASN A 68 9.93 12.03 -18.33
N ASP A 69 8.94 11.16 -18.24
CA ASP A 69 7.54 11.56 -18.22
C ASP A 69 7.15 12.09 -16.83
N ILE A 70 6.89 13.39 -16.76
CA ILE A 70 6.47 14.07 -15.52
C ILE A 70 4.95 14.09 -15.32
N SER A 71 4.16 13.59 -16.27
CA SER A 71 2.68 13.58 -16.19
C SER A 71 2.14 13.01 -14.87
N PRO A 72 2.73 11.91 -14.31
CA PRO A 72 2.26 11.38 -13.03
C PRO A 72 2.44 12.34 -11.84
N TYR A 73 3.38 13.25 -11.90
CA TYR A 73 3.57 14.26 -10.87
C TYR A 73 2.58 15.43 -11.05
N LEU A 74 2.33 15.84 -12.29
CA LEU A 74 1.44 16.96 -12.60
C LEU A 74 -0.02 16.67 -12.24
N ILE A 75 -0.44 15.40 -12.19
CA ILE A 75 -1.81 15.01 -11.83
C ILE A 75 -2.04 14.99 -10.30
N ILE A 76 -1.00 15.03 -9.47
CA ILE A 76 -1.14 14.89 -8.01
C ILE A 76 -2.09 15.92 -7.39
N PRO A 77 -2.07 17.21 -7.76
CA PRO A 77 -3.05 18.17 -7.23
C PRO A 77 -4.50 17.75 -7.50
N SER A 78 -4.82 17.32 -8.72
CA SER A 78 -6.17 16.86 -9.07
C SER A 78 -6.56 15.57 -8.33
N VAL A 79 -5.61 14.69 -8.03
CA VAL A 79 -5.85 13.50 -7.20
C VAL A 79 -6.21 13.93 -5.76
N ILE A 80 -5.52 14.90 -5.20
CA ILE A 80 -5.81 15.42 -3.86
C ILE A 80 -7.20 16.07 -3.84
N GLU A 81 -7.53 16.89 -4.84
CA GLU A 81 -8.87 17.49 -4.99
C GLU A 81 -9.96 16.41 -5.05
N PHE A 82 -9.77 15.36 -5.86
CA PHE A 82 -10.68 14.22 -5.95
C PHE A 82 -10.89 13.55 -4.59
N LEU A 83 -9.84 13.28 -3.83
CA LEU A 83 -9.93 12.65 -2.52
C LEU A 83 -10.71 13.53 -1.52
N LEU A 84 -10.49 14.85 -1.55
CA LEU A 84 -11.20 15.82 -0.70
C LEU A 84 -12.68 15.92 -1.09
N GLU A 85 -12.99 16.07 -2.36
CA GLU A 85 -14.36 16.15 -2.89
C GLU A 85 -15.19 14.92 -2.53
N HIS A 86 -14.59 13.73 -2.63
CA HIS A 86 -15.24 12.46 -2.32
C HIS A 86 -15.15 12.05 -0.86
N LYS A 87 -14.68 12.94 0.02
CA LYS A 87 -14.56 12.68 1.48
C LYS A 87 -13.85 11.36 1.76
N TRP A 88 -12.67 11.18 1.15
CA TRP A 88 -11.96 9.90 1.13
C TRP A 88 -11.58 9.36 2.51
N GLU A 89 -11.47 10.20 3.52
CA GLU A 89 -11.33 9.78 4.92
C GLU A 89 -12.47 8.83 5.34
N LYS A 90 -13.72 9.19 4.99
CA LYS A 90 -14.88 8.34 5.30
C LYS A 90 -14.83 7.05 4.51
N VAL A 91 -14.51 7.11 3.22
CA VAL A 91 -14.37 5.92 2.35
C VAL A 91 -13.30 4.98 2.93
N SER A 92 -12.15 5.50 3.32
CA SER A 92 -11.07 4.71 3.94
C SER A 92 -11.49 4.09 5.26
N ALA A 93 -12.24 4.81 6.10
CA ALA A 93 -12.76 4.29 7.36
C ALA A 93 -13.76 3.14 7.13
N ASP A 94 -14.67 3.28 6.16
CA ASP A 94 -15.62 2.23 5.79
C ASP A 94 -14.90 1.00 5.20
N CYS A 95 -13.87 1.20 4.38
CA CYS A 95 -13.01 0.13 3.89
C CYS A 95 -12.24 -0.58 5.01
N LYS A 96 -11.69 0.18 5.97
CA LYS A 96 -11.03 -0.38 7.15
C LYS A 96 -12.00 -1.27 7.95
N LYS A 97 -13.21 -0.78 8.20
CA LYS A 97 -14.25 -1.56 8.89
C LYS A 97 -14.54 -2.87 8.16
N THR A 98 -14.76 -2.81 6.85
CA THR A 98 -14.99 -3.99 6.00
C THR A 98 -13.79 -4.95 6.04
N ASN A 99 -12.56 -4.43 6.03
CA ASN A 99 -11.35 -5.24 6.16
C ASN A 99 -11.30 -6.00 7.49
N LEU A 100 -11.61 -5.33 8.61
CA LEU A 100 -11.60 -5.95 9.94
C LEU A 100 -12.67 -7.03 10.07
N GLU A 101 -13.91 -6.74 9.63
CA GLU A 101 -15.00 -7.73 9.60
C GLU A 101 -14.67 -8.95 8.71
N SER A 102 -13.99 -8.71 7.60
CA SER A 102 -13.55 -9.75 6.67
C SER A 102 -12.44 -10.61 7.24
N ARG A 103 -11.50 -9.96 7.93
CA ARG A 103 -10.41 -10.64 8.62
C ARG A 103 -10.94 -11.60 9.69
N GLU A 104 -11.88 -11.19 10.52
CA GLU A 104 -12.49 -12.04 11.55
C GLU A 104 -13.07 -13.31 10.93
N LYS A 105 -13.87 -13.19 9.88
CA LYS A 105 -14.45 -14.34 9.17
C LYS A 105 -13.42 -15.26 8.54
N LEU A 106 -12.31 -14.72 8.05
CA LEU A 106 -11.23 -15.52 7.49
C LEU A 106 -10.40 -16.22 8.57
N LEU A 107 -10.24 -15.61 9.76
CA LEU A 107 -9.61 -16.26 10.90
C LEU A 107 -10.47 -17.40 11.47
N GLU A 108 -11.79 -17.26 11.46
CA GLU A 108 -12.72 -18.33 11.86
C GLU A 108 -12.65 -19.56 10.94
N LEU A 109 -12.20 -19.38 9.70
CA LEU A 109 -12.09 -20.47 8.72
C LEU A 109 -10.89 -21.38 9.00
N PHE A 110 -9.84 -20.87 9.62
CA PHE A 110 -8.58 -21.56 9.83
C PHE A 110 -8.12 -21.45 11.28
N ASP A 111 -7.76 -22.59 11.89
CA ASP A 111 -7.15 -22.64 13.23
C ASP A 111 -5.62 -22.41 13.12
N GLU A 112 -5.24 -21.19 12.67
CA GLU A 112 -3.86 -20.83 12.37
C GLU A 112 -3.41 -19.65 13.21
N LYS A 113 -2.10 -19.37 13.21
CA LYS A 113 -1.48 -18.29 13.98
C LYS A 113 -2.05 -16.91 13.60
N ILE A 114 -2.45 -16.14 14.61
CA ILE A 114 -2.85 -14.74 14.45
C ILE A 114 -1.60 -13.85 14.40
N LEU A 115 -1.43 -13.11 13.29
CA LEU A 115 -0.27 -12.23 13.08
C LEU A 115 -0.41 -10.86 13.77
N CYS A 116 -1.64 -10.42 14.08
CA CYS A 116 -1.93 -9.13 14.70
C CYS A 116 -3.06 -9.28 15.71
N GLU A 117 -2.74 -9.10 16.99
CA GLU A 117 -3.71 -9.26 18.09
C GLU A 117 -4.61 -8.02 18.27
N ASN A 118 -4.08 -6.82 17.95
CA ASN A 118 -4.80 -5.55 18.05
C ASN A 118 -5.06 -4.94 16.66
N PRO A 119 -5.93 -5.53 15.83
CA PRO A 119 -6.09 -5.12 14.45
C PRO A 119 -6.70 -3.72 14.29
N SER A 120 -7.52 -3.26 15.22
CA SER A 120 -8.11 -1.92 15.21
C SER A 120 -7.07 -0.81 15.22
N ASP A 121 -5.95 -1.04 15.93
CA ASP A 121 -4.89 -0.05 16.13
C ASP A 121 -3.85 -0.08 15.00
N TRP A 122 -3.56 -1.27 14.48
CA TRP A 122 -2.45 -1.49 13.56
C TRP A 122 -2.84 -1.69 12.10
N LEU A 123 -4.05 -2.15 11.83
CA LEU A 123 -4.46 -2.43 10.45
C LEU A 123 -5.29 -1.28 9.86
N GLY A 124 -5.01 -0.98 8.61
CA GLY A 124 -5.85 -0.13 7.76
C GLY A 124 -6.79 -0.97 6.90
N GLN A 125 -6.66 -0.80 5.59
CA GLN A 125 -7.49 -1.46 4.59
C GLN A 125 -6.93 -2.82 4.12
N MET A 126 -5.87 -3.33 4.75
CA MET A 126 -5.25 -4.62 4.41
C MET A 126 -5.13 -5.52 5.63
N SER A 127 -5.32 -6.82 5.42
CA SER A 127 -5.08 -7.86 6.40
C SER A 127 -4.34 -9.04 5.79
N SER A 128 -3.43 -9.62 6.57
CA SER A 128 -2.72 -10.85 6.25
C SER A 128 -3.18 -11.95 7.18
N ILE A 129 -3.57 -13.08 6.60
CA ILE A 129 -4.11 -14.24 7.31
C ILE A 129 -3.20 -15.43 7.03
N VAL A 130 -2.75 -16.13 8.07
CA VAL A 130 -2.07 -17.42 7.91
C VAL A 130 -3.10 -18.43 7.46
N ILE A 131 -2.76 -19.22 6.46
CA ILE A 131 -3.61 -20.27 5.91
C ILE A 131 -2.92 -21.63 6.07
N PRO A 132 -3.65 -22.74 6.06
CA PRO A 132 -3.08 -24.08 6.14
C PRO A 132 -2.02 -24.33 5.08
N ASN A 133 -1.08 -25.22 5.38
CA ASN A 133 -0.03 -25.55 4.45
C ASN A 133 -0.60 -26.15 3.16
N CYS A 134 -0.23 -25.58 2.04
CA CYS A 134 -0.69 -25.99 0.72
C CYS A 134 0.33 -25.65 -0.36
N ASN A 135 0.12 -26.15 -1.57
CA ASN A 135 0.83 -25.67 -2.74
C ASN A 135 0.25 -24.30 -3.13
N LEU A 136 1.06 -23.24 -3.04
CA LEU A 136 0.60 -21.87 -3.32
C LEU A 136 0.20 -21.68 -4.78
N SER A 137 0.89 -22.34 -5.72
CA SER A 137 0.54 -22.25 -7.15
C SER A 137 -0.81 -22.88 -7.44
N ASP A 138 -1.14 -24.01 -6.79
CA ASP A 138 -2.42 -24.66 -6.95
C ASP A 138 -3.55 -23.80 -6.38
N LEU A 139 -3.37 -23.25 -5.18
CA LEU A 139 -4.35 -22.35 -4.58
C LEU A 139 -4.54 -21.07 -5.43
N TYR A 140 -3.46 -20.47 -5.91
CA TYR A 140 -3.52 -19.29 -6.78
C TYR A 140 -4.30 -19.59 -8.06
N ASN A 141 -3.97 -20.67 -8.76
CA ASN A 141 -4.63 -21.06 -10.02
C ASN A 141 -6.09 -21.40 -9.78
N TYR A 142 -6.41 -22.09 -8.67
CA TYR A 142 -7.77 -22.40 -8.29
C TYR A 142 -8.59 -21.11 -8.07
N LEU A 143 -8.14 -20.20 -7.24
CA LEU A 143 -8.82 -18.93 -6.98
C LEU A 143 -8.97 -18.09 -8.25
N LYS A 144 -7.93 -18.02 -9.08
CA LYS A 144 -7.97 -17.34 -10.37
C LYS A 144 -9.03 -17.96 -11.30
N SER A 145 -9.19 -19.30 -11.32
CA SER A 145 -10.26 -19.98 -12.08
C SER A 145 -11.67 -19.59 -11.62
N LYS A 146 -11.79 -19.04 -10.42
CA LYS A 146 -13.05 -18.51 -9.84
C LYS A 146 -13.16 -16.99 -9.97
N ASN A 147 -12.29 -16.35 -10.76
CA ASN A 147 -12.17 -14.89 -10.89
C ASN A 147 -11.93 -14.20 -9.54
N ILE A 148 -11.08 -14.80 -8.71
CA ILE A 148 -10.62 -14.22 -7.44
C ILE A 148 -9.12 -14.01 -7.54
N GLU A 149 -8.68 -12.78 -7.33
CA GLU A 149 -7.28 -12.38 -7.35
C GLU A 149 -6.90 -11.81 -5.98
N VAL A 150 -6.07 -12.57 -5.25
CA VAL A 150 -5.53 -12.18 -3.94
C VAL A 150 -4.07 -12.60 -3.87
N PRO A 151 -3.19 -11.79 -3.27
CA PRO A 151 -1.82 -12.19 -3.02
C PRO A 151 -1.73 -13.35 -2.05
N ILE A 152 -0.98 -14.39 -2.43
CA ILE A 152 -0.67 -15.52 -1.58
C ILE A 152 0.85 -15.67 -1.60
N VAL A 153 1.47 -15.65 -0.42
CA VAL A 153 2.93 -15.64 -0.29
C VAL A 153 3.39 -16.59 0.81
N GLU A 154 4.65 -16.99 0.75
CA GLU A 154 5.34 -17.68 1.83
C GLU A 154 6.26 -16.71 2.56
N TRP A 155 6.17 -16.70 3.89
CA TRP A 155 7.02 -15.90 4.76
C TRP A 155 7.23 -16.60 6.09
N ASN A 156 8.48 -16.73 6.53
CA ASN A 156 8.85 -17.44 7.77
C ASN A 156 8.19 -18.83 7.91
N ASN A 157 8.22 -19.63 6.86
CA ASN A 157 7.57 -20.96 6.77
C ASN A 157 6.05 -20.94 6.99
N MET A 158 5.40 -19.78 6.93
CA MET A 158 3.95 -19.64 6.95
C MET A 158 3.43 -19.34 5.54
N LYS A 159 2.28 -19.93 5.19
CA LYS A 159 1.54 -19.54 4.00
C LYS A 159 0.58 -18.43 4.38
N ILE A 160 0.62 -17.32 3.66
CA ILE A 160 -0.12 -16.10 4.00
C ILE A 160 -0.97 -15.68 2.81
N LEU A 161 -2.25 -15.53 3.06
CA LEU A 161 -3.20 -14.87 2.16
C LEU A 161 -3.40 -13.44 2.63
N ARG A 162 -3.36 -12.47 1.70
CA ARG A 162 -3.59 -11.06 2.00
C ARG A 162 -4.83 -10.55 1.30
N ILE A 163 -5.73 -9.94 2.05
CA ILE A 163 -6.83 -9.15 1.48
C ILE A 163 -6.50 -7.66 1.51
N SER A 164 -7.03 -6.92 0.53
CA SER A 164 -6.92 -5.47 0.44
C SER A 164 -8.28 -4.93 0.02
N ILE A 165 -8.90 -4.14 0.89
CA ILE A 165 -10.25 -3.61 0.67
C ILE A 165 -10.15 -2.16 0.18
N GLN A 166 -10.73 -1.89 -0.97
CA GLN A 166 -10.84 -0.57 -1.56
C GLN A 166 -12.31 -0.25 -1.86
N ALA A 167 -12.63 0.98 -2.20
CA ALA A 167 -13.98 1.49 -2.41
C ALA A 167 -14.85 0.66 -3.39
N TYR A 168 -14.22 -0.10 -4.28
CA TYR A 168 -14.90 -0.97 -5.25
C TYR A 168 -15.14 -2.40 -4.75
N ASN A 169 -14.65 -2.76 -3.55
CA ASN A 169 -14.92 -4.07 -2.96
C ASN A 169 -16.17 -4.05 -2.09
N ASP A 170 -16.91 -5.13 -2.12
CA ASP A 170 -18.12 -5.32 -1.32
C ASP A 170 -18.09 -6.62 -0.50
N LYS A 171 -19.15 -6.82 0.29
CA LYS A 171 -19.27 -8.01 1.14
C LYS A 171 -19.40 -9.30 0.33
N LEU A 172 -19.88 -9.25 -0.92
CA LEU A 172 -20.04 -10.43 -1.76
C LEU A 172 -18.67 -10.96 -2.23
N ASP A 173 -17.70 -10.06 -2.44
CA ASP A 173 -16.32 -10.45 -2.76
C ASP A 173 -15.74 -11.35 -1.65
N ILE A 174 -15.95 -10.94 -0.40
CA ILE A 174 -15.46 -11.69 0.77
C ILE A 174 -16.19 -13.01 0.96
N ILE A 175 -17.50 -13.02 0.83
CA ILE A 175 -18.32 -14.24 0.90
C ILE A 175 -17.84 -15.23 -0.16
N ARG A 176 -17.58 -14.74 -1.36
CA ARG A 176 -17.08 -15.55 -2.47
C ARG A 176 -15.69 -16.11 -2.18
N LEU A 177 -14.78 -15.29 -1.68
CA LEU A 177 -13.44 -15.74 -1.27
C LEU A 177 -13.52 -16.85 -0.21
N ILE A 178 -14.26 -16.63 0.87
CA ILE A 178 -14.44 -17.60 1.96
C ILE A 178 -15.01 -18.92 1.42
N LYS A 179 -16.06 -18.84 0.58
CA LYS A 179 -16.66 -20.02 -0.04
C LYS A 179 -15.62 -20.88 -0.77
N TYR A 180 -14.80 -20.27 -1.61
CA TYR A 180 -13.84 -21.03 -2.41
C TYR A 180 -12.61 -21.46 -1.65
N LEU A 181 -12.19 -20.72 -0.61
CA LEU A 181 -11.17 -21.19 0.32
C LEU A 181 -11.66 -22.43 1.08
N ASN A 182 -12.89 -22.39 1.58
CA ASN A 182 -13.49 -23.54 2.27
C ASN A 182 -13.57 -24.79 1.37
N ILE A 183 -13.90 -24.64 0.09
CA ILE A 183 -13.93 -25.76 -0.87
C ILE A 183 -12.52 -26.28 -1.19
N PHE A 184 -11.52 -25.43 -1.20
CA PHE A 184 -10.15 -25.83 -1.51
C PHE A 184 -9.48 -26.61 -0.37
N PHE A 185 -9.79 -26.26 0.88
CA PHE A 185 -9.15 -26.84 2.06
C PHE A 185 -9.94 -28.00 2.69
N ASN A 186 -11.19 -28.23 2.31
CA ASN A 186 -12.03 -29.35 2.73
C ASN A 186 -12.37 -30.30 1.57
#